data_fc4f6d85dbbd15c7981dc604a398803a
#
_entry.id   fc4f6d85dbbd15c7981dc604a398803a
#
_cell.length_a   1.000
_cell.length_b   1.000
_cell.length_c   1.000
_cell.angle_alpha   90.00
_cell.angle_beta   90.00
_cell.angle_gamma   90.00
#
_symmetry.space_group_name_H-M   'P 1'
#
loop_
_entity.id
_entity.type
_entity.pdbx_description
1 polymer ?
#
loop_
_entity_poly.entity_id
_entity_poly.type
_entity_poly.pdbx_seq_one_letter_code
_entity_poly.pdbx_strand_id
1 'polypeptide(L)'
;VFLTNASLTRGIENTYLDDHQMLWTNFTIEFVKYISSMEYPVVLLGDKAWNLEKYIDHNKIIKLNHPANRDKKFLGSKMFTKINNLLETPIIWYSKNYF
;
A
#
# COMPACT_ATOMS: atom_id res chain seq x y z
N VAL A 1 -9.04 -2.75 7.37
CA VAL A 1 -7.78 -2.53 6.65
C VAL A 1 -7.52 -3.73 5.72
N PHE A 2 -7.21 -3.46 4.49
CA PHE A 2 -6.88 -4.50 3.52
C PHE A 2 -5.42 -4.36 3.11
N LEU A 3 -4.64 -5.40 3.35
CA LEU A 3 -3.22 -5.44 2.99
C LEU A 3 -3.03 -6.33 1.77
N THR A 4 -2.30 -5.82 0.78
CA THR A 4 -2.00 -6.61 -0.43
C THR A 4 -0.65 -6.21 -1.01
N ASN A 5 -0.16 -7.02 -1.93
CA ASN A 5 1.04 -6.75 -2.69
C ASN A 5 0.69 -6.49 -4.16
N ALA A 6 1.50 -5.70 -4.84
CA ALA A 6 1.33 -5.44 -6.27
C ALA A 6 1.52 -6.72 -7.10
N SER A 7 2.34 -7.64 -6.62
CA SER A 7 2.49 -8.99 -7.20
C SER A 7 2.15 -10.02 -6.15
N LEU A 8 1.19 -10.91 -6.45
CA LEU A 8 0.71 -11.91 -5.50
C LEU A 8 1.47 -13.23 -5.59
N THR A 9 2.31 -13.41 -6.60
CA THR A 9 3.18 -14.56 -6.75
C THR A 9 4.63 -14.16 -6.95
N ARG A 10 5.53 -15.06 -6.64
CA ARG A 10 6.96 -14.84 -6.77
C ARG A 10 7.63 -16.16 -7.17
N GLY A 11 8.62 -16.09 -8.05
CA GLY A 11 9.44 -17.25 -8.39
C GLY A 11 10.25 -17.75 -7.20
N ILE A 12 10.66 -19.02 -7.25
CA ILE A 12 11.45 -19.65 -6.19
C ILE A 12 12.79 -18.91 -6.05
N GLU A 13 13.36 -18.47 -7.16
CA GLU A 13 14.57 -17.65 -7.22
C GLU A 13 14.24 -16.22 -7.59
N ASN A 14 15.04 -15.26 -7.12
CA ASN A 14 14.82 -13.85 -7.40
C ASN A 14 14.90 -13.49 -8.90
N THR A 15 15.47 -14.39 -9.71
CA THR A 15 15.60 -14.19 -11.16
C THR A 15 14.27 -14.05 -11.90
N TYR A 16 13.16 -14.54 -11.31
CA TYR A 16 11.82 -14.49 -11.92
C TYR A 16 10.92 -13.42 -11.33
N LEU A 17 11.45 -12.55 -10.48
CA LEU A 17 10.64 -11.56 -9.77
C LEU A 17 9.95 -10.58 -10.73
N ASP A 18 10.67 -10.07 -11.72
CA ASP A 18 10.13 -9.09 -12.65
C ASP A 18 9.03 -9.68 -13.54
N ASP A 19 9.19 -10.95 -13.95
CA ASP A 19 8.15 -11.63 -14.74
C ASP A 19 6.85 -11.77 -13.95
N HIS A 20 6.93 -12.13 -12.68
CA HIS A 20 5.75 -12.20 -11.82
C HIS A 20 5.10 -10.84 -11.62
N GLN A 21 5.89 -9.78 -11.46
CA GLN A 21 5.36 -8.44 -11.34
C GLN A 21 4.63 -8.01 -12.62
N MET A 22 5.18 -8.33 -13.79
CA MET A 22 4.53 -8.01 -15.06
C MET A 22 3.20 -8.75 -15.24
N LEU A 23 3.14 -10.03 -14.85
CA LEU A 23 1.91 -10.82 -14.93
C LEU A 23 0.78 -10.21 -14.09
N TRP A 24 1.13 -9.64 -12.94
CA TRP A 24 0.13 -9.07 -12.03
C TRP A 24 -0.20 -7.60 -12.28
N THR A 25 0.52 -6.92 -13.18
CA THR A 25 0.38 -5.48 -13.38
C THR A 25 -1.06 -5.09 -13.75
N ASN A 26 -1.66 -5.74 -14.74
CA ASN A 26 -3.01 -5.39 -15.18
C ASN A 26 -4.04 -5.64 -14.09
N PHE A 27 -3.91 -6.77 -13.38
CA PHE A 27 -4.81 -7.06 -12.26
C PHE A 27 -4.70 -6.00 -11.17
N THR A 28 -3.48 -5.62 -10.81
CA THR A 28 -3.24 -4.63 -9.76
C THR A 28 -3.80 -3.26 -10.15
N ILE A 29 -3.64 -2.84 -11.41
CA ILE A 29 -4.19 -1.58 -11.91
C ILE A 29 -5.72 -1.59 -11.81
N GLU A 30 -6.37 -2.64 -12.27
CA GLU A 30 -7.82 -2.74 -12.20
C GLU A 30 -8.33 -2.78 -10.76
N PHE A 31 -7.61 -3.48 -9.88
CA PHE A 31 -7.95 -3.52 -8.46
C PHE A 31 -7.85 -2.14 -7.82
N VAL A 32 -6.79 -1.40 -8.12
CA VAL A 32 -6.58 -0.04 -7.59
C VAL A 32 -7.67 0.90 -8.10
N LYS A 33 -8.04 0.81 -9.37
CA LYS A 33 -9.15 1.60 -9.91
C LYS A 33 -10.47 1.30 -9.21
N TYR A 34 -10.73 0.03 -8.92
CA TYR A 34 -11.94 -0.38 -8.23
C TYR A 34 -11.99 0.20 -6.81
N ILE A 35 -10.89 0.10 -6.08
CA ILE A 35 -10.79 0.66 -4.72
C ILE A 35 -10.91 2.19 -4.75
N SER A 36 -10.33 2.84 -5.77
CA SER A 36 -10.41 4.28 -5.94
C SER A 36 -11.86 4.74 -6.10
N SER A 37 -12.68 3.97 -6.82
CA SER A 37 -14.10 4.32 -7.02
C SER A 37 -14.88 4.38 -5.71
N MET A 38 -14.42 3.72 -4.66
CA MET A 38 -15.03 3.73 -3.34
C MET A 38 -14.51 4.86 -2.44
N GLU A 39 -13.53 5.63 -2.92
CA GLU A 39 -12.90 6.74 -2.18
C GLU A 39 -12.29 6.34 -0.83
N TYR A 40 -11.87 5.08 -0.68
CA TYR A 40 -11.14 4.65 0.50
C TYR A 40 -9.73 5.23 0.52
N PRO A 41 -9.20 5.61 1.70
CA PRO A 41 -7.79 5.99 1.81
C PRO A 41 -6.87 4.87 1.34
N VAL A 42 -5.86 5.23 0.56
CA VAL A 42 -4.90 4.29 -0.01
C VAL A 42 -3.50 4.65 0.46
N VAL A 43 -2.79 3.67 1.00
CA VAL A 43 -1.39 3.82 1.40
C VAL A 43 -0.52 3.06 0.42
N LEU A 44 0.40 3.77 -0.21
CA LEU A 44 1.34 3.21 -1.18
C LEU A 44 2.73 3.16 -0.54
N LEU A 45 3.25 1.95 -0.39
CA LEU A 45 4.53 1.71 0.28
C LEU A 45 5.60 1.34 -0.74
N GLY A 46 6.56 2.24 -0.92
CA GLY A 46 7.70 2.06 -1.80
C GLY A 46 7.47 2.53 -3.23
N ASP A 47 8.57 2.70 -3.96
CA ASP A 47 8.58 3.32 -5.29
C ASP A 47 7.67 2.62 -6.29
N LYS A 48 7.63 1.28 -6.26
CA LYS A 48 6.80 0.50 -7.19
C LYS A 48 5.32 0.75 -6.94
N ALA A 49 4.92 0.85 -5.68
CA ALA A 49 3.54 1.15 -5.33
C ALA A 49 3.18 2.60 -5.66
N TRP A 50 4.13 3.54 -5.54
CA TRP A 50 3.88 4.94 -5.85
C TRP A 50 3.43 5.15 -7.31
N ASN A 51 3.87 4.29 -8.22
CA ASN A 51 3.46 4.36 -9.62
C ASN A 51 1.96 4.11 -9.83
N LEU A 52 1.26 3.57 -8.85
CA LEU A 52 -0.18 3.33 -8.91
C LEU A 52 -0.99 4.58 -8.62
N GLU A 53 -0.37 5.66 -8.13
CA GLU A 53 -1.07 6.91 -7.79
C GLU A 53 -1.88 7.45 -8.96
N LYS A 54 -1.37 7.32 -10.18
CA LYS A 54 -2.05 7.83 -11.39
C LYS A 54 -3.39 7.14 -11.69
N TYR A 55 -3.66 6.01 -11.06
CA TYR A 55 -4.92 5.28 -11.21
C TYR A 55 -5.92 5.57 -10.10
N ILE A 56 -5.60 6.48 -9.19
CA ILE A 56 -6.44 6.84 -8.05
C ILE A 56 -7.01 8.24 -8.28
N ASP A 57 -8.34 8.35 -8.33
CA ASP A 57 -9.04 9.59 -8.73
C ASP A 57 -9.36 10.52 -7.56
N HIS A 58 -8.88 10.22 -6.35
CA HIS A 58 -9.12 11.07 -5.19
C HIS A 58 -7.79 11.42 -4.51
N ASN A 59 -7.86 12.31 -3.52
CA ASN A 59 -6.68 12.82 -2.83
C ASN A 59 -6.37 12.15 -1.49
N LYS A 60 -7.10 11.09 -1.14
CA LYS A 60 -6.86 10.34 0.10
C LYS A 60 -5.74 9.31 -0.09
N ILE A 61 -4.57 9.79 -0.49
CA ILE A 61 -3.41 8.96 -0.81
C ILE A 61 -2.27 9.31 0.14
N ILE A 62 -1.64 8.28 0.71
CA ILE A 62 -0.43 8.41 1.51
C ILE A 62 0.67 7.63 0.83
N LYS A 63 1.78 8.29 0.49
CA LYS A 63 2.96 7.65 -0.08
C LYS A 63 4.07 7.64 0.95
N LEU A 64 4.55 6.45 1.29
CA LEU A 64 5.59 6.25 2.27
C LEU A 64 6.66 5.30 1.73
N ASN A 65 7.83 5.35 2.32
CA ASN A 65 8.90 4.41 1.99
C ASN A 65 8.49 3.01 2.45
N HIS A 66 8.99 2.00 1.74
CA HIS A 66 8.74 0.62 2.13
C HIS A 66 9.40 0.32 3.48
N PRO A 67 8.70 -0.40 4.39
CA PRO A 67 9.29 -0.72 5.70
C PRO A 67 10.59 -1.51 5.63
N ALA A 68 10.82 -2.27 4.56
CA ALA A 68 12.03 -3.05 4.37
C ALA A 68 13.19 -2.27 3.76
N ASN A 69 13.03 -0.98 3.46
CA ASN A 69 14.10 -0.16 2.91
C ASN A 69 15.25 -0.01 3.92
N ARG A 70 16.48 -0.06 3.40
CA ARG A 70 17.68 0.03 4.25
C ARG A 70 17.84 1.38 4.91
N ASP A 71 17.32 2.44 4.32
CA ASP A 71 17.41 3.80 4.86
C ASP A 71 16.48 4.01 6.06
N LYS A 72 15.61 3.07 6.36
CA LYS A 72 14.69 3.08 7.50
C LYS A 72 13.80 4.34 7.57
N LYS A 73 13.53 4.98 6.45
CA LYS A 73 12.69 6.18 6.40
C LYS A 73 11.23 5.92 6.79
N PHE A 74 10.79 4.66 6.72
CA PHE A 74 9.47 4.30 7.22
C PHE A 74 9.34 4.52 8.72
N LEU A 75 10.40 4.33 9.48
CA LEU A 75 10.40 4.58 10.92
C LEU A 75 10.19 6.07 11.19
N GLY A 76 9.24 6.39 12.07
CA GLY A 76 8.89 7.77 12.36
C GLY A 76 8.01 8.44 11.32
N SER A 77 7.56 7.72 10.28
CA SER A 77 6.67 8.26 9.25
C SER A 77 5.27 8.60 9.77
N LYS A 78 4.89 8.06 10.93
CA LYS A 78 3.57 8.24 11.55
C LYS A 78 2.43 7.80 10.64
N MET A 79 2.62 6.66 9.94
CA MET A 79 1.65 6.14 8.99
C MET A 79 0.26 5.99 9.58
N PHE A 80 0.16 5.39 10.76
CA PHE A 80 -1.13 5.14 11.40
C PHE A 80 -1.86 6.44 11.76
N THR A 81 -1.14 7.44 12.22
CA THR A 81 -1.70 8.77 12.50
C THR A 81 -2.18 9.43 11.22
N LYS A 82 -1.40 9.35 10.14
CA LYS A 82 -1.77 9.92 8.84
C LYS A 82 -3.03 9.27 8.28
N ILE A 83 -3.16 7.95 8.42
CA ILE A 83 -4.37 7.22 7.99
C ILE A 83 -5.58 7.71 8.79
N ASN A 84 -5.45 7.78 10.12
CA ASN A 84 -6.56 8.20 10.98
C ASN A 84 -7.02 9.62 10.68
N ASN A 85 -6.11 10.50 10.25
CA ASN A 85 -6.48 11.86 9.87
C ASN A 85 -7.34 11.93 8.60
N LEU A 86 -7.33 10.87 7.78
CA LEU A 86 -8.15 10.78 6.57
C LEU A 86 -9.50 10.09 6.82
N LEU A 87 -9.71 9.53 8.00
CA LEU A 87 -10.91 8.77 8.34
C LEU A 87 -11.82 9.61 9.24
N GLU A 88 -13.14 9.48 9.03
CA GLU A 88 -14.13 10.09 9.93
C GLU A 88 -14.09 9.46 11.30
N THR A 89 -13.92 8.12 11.33
CA THR A 89 -13.78 7.36 12.58
C THR A 89 -12.39 6.76 12.62
N PRO A 90 -11.53 7.19 13.55
CA PRO A 90 -10.18 6.64 13.66
C PRO A 90 -10.16 5.15 13.97
N ILE A 91 -9.17 4.46 13.40
CA ILE A 91 -8.94 3.04 13.66
C ILE A 91 -8.12 2.91 14.94
N ILE A 92 -8.49 1.93 15.77
CA ILE A 92 -7.69 1.52 16.93
C ILE A 92 -6.71 0.46 16.44
N TRP A 93 -5.42 0.84 16.39
CA TRP A 93 -4.38 0.01 15.78
C TRP A 93 -3.76 -1.02 16.72
N TYR A 94 -4.18 -1.06 17.97
CA TYR A 94 -3.71 -2.01 18.97
C TYR A 94 -4.87 -2.65 19.71
N SER A 95 -4.64 -3.85 20.22
CA SER A 95 -5.66 -4.53 21.01
C SER A 95 -5.50 -4.18 22.49
N LYS A 96 -6.54 -3.65 23.11
CA LYS A 96 -6.54 -3.36 24.54
C LYS A 96 -6.46 -4.62 25.41
N ASN A 97 -6.74 -5.78 24.82
CA ASN A 97 -6.74 -7.05 25.56
C ASN A 97 -5.33 -7.62 25.78
N TYR A 98 -4.31 -7.03 25.17
CA TYR A 98 -2.92 -7.47 25.30
C TYR A 98 -2.10 -6.63 26.29
N PHE A 99 -2.70 -5.63 26.88
CA PHE A 99 -1.98 -4.69 27.77
C PHE A 99 -2.69 -4.55 29.12
#